data_8f5da8109a9f70a6e32da086e1b3821c
#
_entry.id   8f5da8109a9f70a6e32da086e1b3821c
#
_cell.length_a   1.000
_cell.length_b   1.000
_cell.length_c   1.000
_cell.angle_alpha   90.00
_cell.angle_beta   90.00
_cell.angle_gamma   90.00
#
_symmetry.space_group_name_H-M   'P 1'
#
loop_
_entity.id
_entity.type
_entity.pdbx_description
1 polymer ?
#
loop_
_entity_poly.entity_id
_entity_poly.type
_entity_poly.pdbx_seq_one_letter_code
_entity_poly.pdbx_strand_id
1 'polypeptide(L)'
;RSRGLGDVYKRQLNSICTNLAFIGTDKRKIVITSNSQSEGKSWMTMHIAENMARRGRHVVLVDADMRRSFMVQRYKLELEGEGLGLAHFLAGQCDLNDVVYESDVYGMCLIPAGRDVVNPINLIDSSYFEQMLEALAQSFDMVIVDAPPVGMVIDAAEIAAFCDGSVLVLEYNHT
;
A
#
# COMPACT_ATOMS: atom_id res chain seq x y z
N ARG A 1 21.39 21.85 9.27
CA ARG A 1 20.18 22.17 8.46
C ARG A 1 19.33 20.95 8.12
N SER A 2 19.86 19.71 8.15
CA SER A 2 19.10 18.47 7.86
C SER A 2 18.15 18.02 8.97
N ARG A 3 18.38 18.40 10.21
CA ARG A 3 17.53 18.04 11.37
C ARG A 3 16.15 18.69 11.32
N GLY A 4 16.03 19.93 10.85
CA GLY A 4 14.77 20.65 10.77
C GLY A 4 13.78 20.10 9.73
N LEU A 5 14.29 19.60 8.60
CA LEU A 5 13.47 18.96 7.55
C LEU A 5 12.90 17.62 8.06
N GLY A 6 13.70 16.81 8.74
CA GLY A 6 13.24 15.55 9.32
C GLY A 6 12.13 15.73 10.35
N ASP A 7 12.18 16.79 11.15
CA ASP A 7 11.14 17.09 12.14
C ASP A 7 9.83 17.60 11.50
N VAL A 8 9.93 18.36 10.41
CA VAL A 8 8.76 18.79 9.63
C VAL A 8 8.05 17.60 9.02
N TYR A 9 8.78 16.68 8.38
CA TYR A 9 8.20 15.46 7.81
C TYR A 9 7.55 14.57 8.87
N LYS A 10 8.18 14.41 10.03
CA LYS A 10 7.58 13.65 11.15
C LYS A 10 6.28 14.26 11.63
N ARG A 11 6.20 15.58 11.74
CA ARG A 11 4.97 16.28 12.14
C ARG A 11 3.86 16.10 11.10
N GLN A 12 4.19 16.21 9.81
CA GLN A 12 3.23 15.99 8.72
C GLN A 12 2.72 14.56 8.70
N LEU A 13 3.60 13.58 8.82
CA LEU A 13 3.22 12.16 8.91
C LEU A 13 2.33 11.88 10.11
N ASN A 14 2.66 12.44 11.28
CA ASN A 14 1.84 12.30 12.47
C ASN A 14 0.45 12.92 12.29
N SER A 15 0.37 14.07 11.63
CA SER A 15 -0.90 14.72 11.32
C SER A 15 -1.75 13.87 10.37
N ILE A 16 -1.16 13.34 9.30
CA ILE A 16 -1.84 12.45 8.36
C ILE A 16 -2.35 11.20 9.07
N CYS A 17 -1.50 10.54 9.84
CA CYS A 17 -1.89 9.32 10.58
C CYS A 17 -2.98 9.61 11.61
N THR A 18 -2.95 10.76 12.28
CA THR A 18 -3.99 11.19 13.21
C THR A 18 -5.30 11.41 12.46
N ASN A 19 -5.28 12.11 11.34
CA ASN A 19 -6.47 12.34 10.52
C ASN A 19 -7.06 11.02 10.00
N LEU A 20 -6.23 10.09 9.54
CA LEU A 20 -6.68 8.77 9.10
C LEU A 20 -7.31 7.97 10.24
N ALA A 21 -6.81 8.10 11.47
CA ALA A 21 -7.40 7.46 12.65
C ALA A 21 -8.80 8.01 13.00
N PHE A 22 -9.10 9.26 12.63
CA PHE A 22 -10.40 9.89 12.87
C PHE A 22 -11.45 9.65 11.79
N ILE A 23 -11.07 9.06 10.63
CA ILE A 23 -12.02 8.82 9.51
C ILE A 23 -13.12 7.81 9.88
N GLY A 24 -12.98 7.11 10.98
CA GLY A 24 -13.96 6.16 11.48
C GLY A 24 -13.36 4.77 11.68
N THR A 25 -13.89 4.05 12.67
CA THR A 25 -13.41 2.70 13.01
C THR A 25 -13.84 1.63 12.02
N ASP A 26 -14.81 1.94 11.17
CA ASP A 26 -15.33 1.11 10.09
C ASP A 26 -14.59 1.28 8.76
N LYS A 27 -13.77 2.31 8.64
CA LYS A 27 -12.99 2.62 7.43
C LYS A 27 -11.56 2.10 7.58
N ARG A 28 -11.34 0.89 7.11
CA ARG A 28 -10.08 0.15 7.28
C ARG A 28 -9.24 0.04 6.02
N LYS A 29 -9.84 0.24 4.84
CA LYS A 29 -9.19 0.12 3.54
C LYS A 29 -8.90 1.50 2.97
N ILE A 30 -7.63 1.87 2.92
CA ILE A 30 -7.18 3.17 2.43
C ILE A 30 -6.25 2.96 1.24
N VAL A 31 -6.57 3.60 0.12
CA VAL A 31 -5.69 3.64 -1.04
C VAL A 31 -4.85 4.92 -1.03
N ILE A 32 -3.58 4.79 -1.34
CA ILE A 32 -2.66 5.91 -1.51
C ILE A 32 -2.19 5.95 -2.96
N THR A 33 -2.37 7.08 -3.59
CA THR A 33 -1.99 7.33 -4.98
C THR A 33 -1.33 8.71 -5.13
N SER A 34 -0.82 9.01 -6.30
CA SER A 34 -0.25 10.32 -6.65
C SER A 34 -0.74 10.77 -8.03
N ASN A 35 -0.50 12.02 -8.37
CA ASN A 35 -0.84 12.52 -9.70
C ASN A 35 0.14 11.98 -10.77
N SER A 36 1.43 11.96 -10.46
CA SER A 36 2.48 11.51 -11.37
C SER A 36 3.48 10.59 -10.67
N GLN A 37 4.41 10.04 -11.46
CA GLN A 37 5.52 9.27 -10.91
C GLN A 37 6.50 10.17 -10.13
N SER A 38 7.20 9.57 -9.19
CA SER A 38 8.27 10.23 -8.42
C SER A 38 7.83 11.36 -7.47
N GLU A 39 6.55 11.45 -7.13
CA GLU A 39 6.03 12.40 -6.13
C GLU A 39 6.26 11.93 -4.67
N GLY A 40 7.08 10.92 -4.46
CA GLY A 40 7.37 10.39 -3.12
C GLY A 40 6.24 9.54 -2.52
N LYS A 41 5.27 9.13 -3.33
CA LYS A 41 4.11 8.33 -2.91
C LYS A 41 4.53 7.07 -2.16
N SER A 42 5.42 6.27 -2.72
CA SER A 42 5.84 5.01 -2.13
C SER A 42 6.57 5.20 -0.81
N TRP A 43 7.41 6.21 -0.71
CA TRP A 43 8.05 6.59 0.54
C TRP A 43 7.02 6.99 1.60
N MET A 44 6.06 7.84 1.22
CA MET A 44 4.99 8.30 2.11
C MET A 44 4.11 7.13 2.58
N THR A 45 3.75 6.24 1.66
CA THR A 45 2.92 5.05 1.95
C THR A 45 3.58 4.14 2.98
N MET A 46 4.87 3.86 2.81
CA MET A 46 5.64 3.07 3.77
C MET A 46 5.68 3.72 5.15
N HIS A 47 5.98 5.01 5.21
CA HIS A 47 6.07 5.71 6.49
C HIS A 47 4.73 5.84 7.21
N ILE A 48 3.63 5.98 6.48
CA ILE A 48 2.27 5.94 7.05
C ILE A 48 2.01 4.57 7.66
N ALA A 49 2.28 3.49 6.93
CA ALA A 49 2.07 2.12 7.40
C ALA A 49 2.93 1.82 8.65
N GLU A 50 4.20 2.16 8.62
CA GLU A 50 5.11 1.98 9.75
C GLU A 50 4.70 2.79 10.98
N ASN A 51 4.27 4.04 10.78
CA ASN A 51 3.81 4.89 11.87
C ASN A 51 2.56 4.31 12.54
N MET A 52 1.60 3.81 11.77
CA MET A 52 0.41 3.16 12.30
C MET A 52 0.74 1.89 13.08
N ALA A 53 1.66 1.07 12.56
CA ALA A 53 2.13 -0.13 13.25
C ALA A 53 2.80 0.21 14.59
N ARG A 54 3.65 1.22 14.62
CA ARG A 54 4.30 1.71 15.85
C ARG A 54 3.33 2.28 16.88
N ARG A 55 2.15 2.72 16.45
CA ARG A 55 1.04 3.13 17.34
C ARG A 55 0.22 1.96 17.88
N GLY A 56 0.65 0.72 17.62
CA GLY A 56 0.01 -0.50 18.13
C GLY A 56 -1.10 -1.05 17.24
N ARG A 57 -1.25 -0.57 16.00
CA ARG A 57 -2.21 -1.12 15.04
C ARG A 57 -1.60 -2.28 14.27
N HIS A 58 -2.44 -3.25 13.93
CA HIS A 58 -2.07 -4.30 12.97
C HIS A 58 -2.34 -3.80 11.55
N VAL A 59 -1.27 -3.62 10.78
CA VAL A 59 -1.30 -3.01 9.44
C VAL A 59 -0.83 -3.99 8.40
N VAL A 60 -1.51 -4.03 7.26
CA VAL A 60 -1.00 -4.69 6.05
C VAL A 60 -0.85 -3.65 4.94
N LEU A 61 0.33 -3.63 4.33
CA LEU A 61 0.66 -2.79 3.19
C LEU A 61 0.62 -3.65 1.92
N VAL A 62 -0.28 -3.31 1.00
CA VAL A 62 -0.47 -4.01 -0.27
C VAL A 62 0.14 -3.19 -1.40
N ASP A 63 1.12 -3.77 -2.10
CA ASP A 63 1.72 -3.16 -3.28
C ASP A 63 0.87 -3.50 -4.52
N ALA A 64 -0.04 -2.60 -4.87
CA ALA A 64 -0.88 -2.73 -6.05
C ALA A 64 -0.33 -1.97 -7.27
N ASP A 65 0.82 -1.32 -7.16
CA ASP A 65 1.56 -0.81 -8.30
C ASP A 65 2.38 -1.94 -8.95
N MET A 66 1.67 -2.84 -9.61
CA MET A 66 2.23 -4.05 -10.21
C MET A 66 3.15 -3.76 -11.41
N ARG A 67 3.30 -2.50 -11.81
CA ARG A 67 4.21 -2.07 -12.87
C ARG A 67 5.61 -1.77 -12.36
N ARG A 68 5.73 -1.40 -11.08
CA ARG A 68 6.98 -1.02 -10.42
C ARG A 68 6.98 -1.40 -8.94
N SER A 69 7.26 -2.65 -8.65
CA SER A 69 7.41 -3.09 -7.27
C SER A 69 8.75 -2.63 -6.69
N PHE A 70 8.71 -1.96 -5.54
CA PHE A 70 9.92 -1.55 -4.80
C PHE A 70 10.00 -2.21 -3.41
N MET A 71 8.92 -2.78 -2.97
CA MET A 71 8.72 -3.27 -1.60
C MET A 71 9.71 -4.39 -1.23
N VAL A 72 9.97 -5.29 -2.17
CA VAL A 72 10.91 -6.40 -1.99
C VAL A 72 12.32 -5.88 -1.68
N GLN A 73 12.78 -4.88 -2.41
CA GLN A 73 14.11 -4.29 -2.21
C GLN A 73 14.17 -3.49 -0.91
N ARG A 74 13.14 -2.71 -0.63
CA ARG A 74 13.12 -1.83 0.55
C ARG A 74 13.11 -2.59 1.87
N TYR A 75 12.34 -3.66 1.95
CA TYR A 75 12.21 -4.47 3.17
C TYR A 75 13.08 -5.72 3.16
N LYS A 76 13.92 -5.88 2.14
CA LYS A 76 14.82 -7.05 1.99
C LYS A 76 14.08 -8.36 2.23
N LEU A 77 12.90 -8.47 1.62
CA LEU A 77 12.08 -9.67 1.76
C LEU A 77 12.83 -10.87 1.19
N GLU A 78 13.06 -11.85 2.03
CA GLU A 78 13.50 -13.17 1.60
C GLU A 78 12.28 -13.90 1.02
N LEU A 79 12.12 -13.76 -0.29
CA LEU A 79 11.04 -14.47 -0.98
C LEU A 79 11.51 -15.89 -1.25
N GLU A 80 10.84 -16.84 -0.64
CA GLU A 80 11.07 -18.26 -0.95
C GLU A 80 10.58 -18.59 -2.37
N GLY A 81 11.37 -19.39 -3.08
CA GLY A 81 11.02 -19.86 -4.42
C GLY A 81 10.95 -18.75 -5.48
N GLU A 82 9.82 -18.67 -6.20
CA GLU A 82 9.62 -17.73 -7.30
C GLU A 82 9.22 -16.31 -6.86
N GLY A 83 9.19 -16.04 -5.56
CA GLY A 83 8.79 -14.73 -5.03
C GLY A 83 7.31 -14.43 -5.28
N LEU A 84 6.44 -15.17 -4.61
CA LEU A 84 4.99 -15.01 -4.74
C LEU A 84 4.53 -13.64 -4.23
N GLY A 85 3.61 -13.02 -4.94
CA GLY A 85 3.03 -11.74 -4.59
C GLY A 85 1.59 -11.60 -5.06
N LEU A 86 1.09 -10.37 -4.98
CA LEU A 86 -0.29 -10.03 -5.32
C LEU A 86 -0.73 -10.57 -6.69
N ALA A 87 0.13 -10.43 -7.71
CA ALA A 87 -0.18 -10.91 -9.06
C ALA A 87 -0.45 -12.40 -9.11
N HIS A 88 0.28 -13.20 -8.34
CA HIS A 88 0.09 -14.65 -8.27
C HIS A 88 -1.23 -15.03 -7.61
N PHE A 89 -1.57 -14.35 -6.52
CA PHE A 89 -2.85 -14.56 -5.84
C PHE A 89 -4.04 -14.19 -6.74
N LEU A 90 -3.99 -13.03 -7.38
CA LEU A 90 -5.05 -12.56 -8.27
C LEU A 90 -5.22 -13.44 -9.51
N ALA A 91 -4.14 -14.08 -9.96
CA ALA A 91 -4.18 -15.06 -11.04
C ALA A 91 -4.67 -16.46 -10.60
N GLY A 92 -5.00 -16.65 -9.33
CA GLY A 92 -5.45 -17.93 -8.79
C GLY A 92 -4.35 -18.99 -8.63
N GLN A 93 -3.08 -18.58 -8.59
CA GLN A 93 -1.93 -19.49 -8.55
C GLN A 93 -1.51 -19.89 -7.13
N CYS A 94 -1.98 -19.18 -6.12
CA CYS A 94 -1.69 -19.46 -4.71
C CYS A 94 -2.78 -18.88 -3.81
N ASP A 95 -2.73 -19.24 -2.52
CA ASP A 95 -3.63 -18.71 -1.50
C ASP A 95 -3.15 -17.35 -0.96
N LEU A 96 -4.02 -16.62 -0.29
CA LEU A 96 -3.69 -15.31 0.29
C LEU A 96 -2.55 -15.42 1.32
N ASN A 97 -2.53 -16.47 2.13
CA ASN A 97 -1.47 -16.68 3.12
C ASN A 97 -0.08 -16.84 2.50
N ASP A 98 0.00 -17.30 1.26
CA ASP A 98 1.28 -17.49 0.55
C ASP A 98 1.93 -16.17 0.13
N VAL A 99 1.18 -15.07 0.13
CA VAL A 99 1.63 -13.76 -0.34
C VAL A 99 1.70 -12.71 0.76
N VAL A 100 1.31 -13.04 1.98
CA VAL A 100 1.42 -12.16 3.15
C VAL A 100 2.72 -12.45 3.88
N TYR A 101 3.61 -11.46 3.95
CA TYR A 101 4.91 -11.57 4.60
C TYR A 101 4.96 -10.68 5.83
N GLU A 102 5.58 -11.16 6.89
CA GLU A 102 5.92 -10.32 8.04
C GLU A 102 7.07 -9.37 7.68
N SER A 103 6.98 -8.12 8.12
CA SER A 103 8.07 -7.16 8.00
C SER A 103 8.94 -7.16 9.26
N ASP A 104 10.06 -6.46 9.21
CA ASP A 104 10.92 -6.16 10.36
C ASP A 104 10.28 -5.15 11.34
N VAL A 105 9.16 -4.54 10.95
CA VAL A 105 8.38 -3.64 11.81
C VAL A 105 7.28 -4.44 12.49
N TYR A 106 7.31 -4.50 13.82
CA TYR A 106 6.30 -5.21 14.59
C TYR A 106 4.88 -4.69 14.29
N GLY A 107 3.96 -5.60 14.03
CA GLY A 107 2.56 -5.28 13.70
C GLY A 107 2.31 -4.91 12.24
N MET A 108 3.32 -4.97 11.39
CA MET A 108 3.20 -4.66 9.96
C MET A 108 3.51 -5.88 9.09
N CYS A 109 2.55 -6.24 8.24
CA CYS A 109 2.72 -7.24 7.19
C CYS A 109 2.73 -6.57 5.81
N LEU A 110 3.26 -7.29 4.83
CA LEU A 110 3.44 -6.83 3.46
C LEU A 110 2.87 -7.83 2.47
N ILE A 111 2.22 -7.33 1.43
CA ILE A 111 1.88 -8.09 0.23
C ILE A 111 2.60 -7.42 -0.94
N PRO A 112 3.74 -7.97 -1.40
CA PRO A 112 4.47 -7.41 -2.55
C PRO A 112 3.68 -7.64 -3.84
N ALA A 113 3.97 -6.86 -4.87
CA ALA A 113 3.31 -6.99 -6.16
C ALA A 113 3.54 -8.36 -6.84
N GLY A 114 4.68 -8.97 -6.58
CA GLY A 114 5.12 -10.17 -7.26
C GLY A 114 5.88 -9.83 -8.55
N ARG A 115 5.66 -10.63 -9.58
CA ARG A 115 6.28 -10.37 -10.91
C ARG A 115 5.60 -9.20 -11.63
N ASP A 116 6.32 -8.59 -12.54
CA ASP A 116 5.77 -7.57 -13.43
C ASP A 116 4.64 -8.15 -14.30
N VAL A 117 3.53 -7.41 -14.36
CA VAL A 117 2.32 -7.82 -15.08
C VAL A 117 2.07 -6.88 -16.24
N VAL A 118 1.80 -7.44 -17.41
CA VAL A 118 1.58 -6.65 -18.64
C VAL A 118 0.23 -5.94 -18.61
N ASN A 119 -0.81 -6.58 -18.05
CA ASN A 119 -2.17 -6.05 -17.96
C ASN A 119 -2.70 -6.12 -16.52
N PRO A 120 -2.27 -5.24 -15.61
CA PRO A 120 -2.67 -5.28 -14.21
C PRO A 120 -4.17 -5.03 -13.98
N ILE A 121 -4.83 -4.25 -14.84
CA ILE A 121 -6.27 -3.99 -14.75
C ILE A 121 -7.08 -5.29 -14.76
N ASN A 122 -6.76 -6.23 -15.62
CA ASN A 122 -7.50 -7.50 -15.71
C ASN A 122 -7.44 -8.32 -14.43
N LEU A 123 -6.39 -8.17 -13.64
CA LEU A 123 -6.26 -8.81 -12.33
C LEU A 123 -7.01 -8.05 -11.24
N ILE A 124 -6.94 -6.72 -11.24
CA ILE A 124 -7.60 -5.87 -10.24
C ILE A 124 -9.12 -5.92 -10.37
N ASP A 125 -9.63 -5.98 -11.59
CA ASP A 125 -11.08 -6.11 -11.91
C ASP A 125 -11.64 -7.50 -11.54
N SER A 126 -10.78 -8.41 -11.08
CA SER A 126 -11.22 -9.71 -10.61
C SER A 126 -11.92 -9.62 -9.26
N SER A 127 -12.91 -10.49 -9.02
CA SER A 127 -13.59 -10.59 -7.73
C SER A 127 -12.64 -10.97 -6.58
N TYR A 128 -11.49 -11.56 -6.90
CA TYR A 128 -10.45 -11.90 -5.92
C TYR A 128 -9.82 -10.69 -5.25
N PHE A 129 -9.67 -9.57 -5.97
CA PHE A 129 -9.11 -8.35 -5.39
C PHE A 129 -10.03 -7.77 -4.30
N GLU A 130 -11.32 -7.65 -4.60
CA GLU A 130 -12.32 -7.18 -3.64
C GLU A 130 -12.42 -8.12 -2.43
N GLN A 131 -12.51 -9.41 -2.67
CA GLN A 131 -12.57 -10.42 -1.61
C GLN A 131 -11.31 -10.41 -0.73
N MET A 132 -10.14 -10.21 -1.32
CA MET A 132 -8.88 -10.07 -0.60
C MET A 132 -8.91 -8.88 0.34
N LEU A 133 -9.33 -7.70 -0.14
CA LEU A 133 -9.41 -6.50 0.68
C LEU A 133 -10.39 -6.68 1.86
N GLU A 134 -11.53 -7.31 1.63
CA GLU A 134 -12.48 -7.63 2.69
C GLU A 134 -11.90 -8.60 3.72
N ALA A 135 -11.23 -9.65 3.27
CA ALA A 135 -10.57 -10.62 4.16
C ALA A 135 -9.46 -9.97 4.99
N LEU A 136 -8.64 -9.11 4.37
CA LEU A 136 -7.59 -8.37 5.07
C LEU A 136 -8.17 -7.39 6.09
N ALA A 137 -9.26 -6.71 5.77
CA ALA A 137 -9.93 -5.78 6.67
C ALA A 137 -10.53 -6.47 7.92
N GLN A 138 -10.82 -7.76 7.86
CA GLN A 138 -11.23 -8.55 9.01
C GLN A 138 -10.07 -8.98 9.91
N SER A 139 -8.88 -9.14 9.34
CA SER A 139 -7.69 -9.64 10.06
C SER A 139 -6.76 -8.53 10.53
N PHE A 140 -6.79 -7.37 9.88
CA PHE A 140 -5.94 -6.23 10.17
C PHE A 140 -6.78 -5.01 10.58
N ASP A 141 -6.22 -4.17 11.42
CA ASP A 141 -6.86 -2.90 11.81
C ASP A 141 -6.86 -1.90 10.66
N MET A 142 -5.84 -1.95 9.80
CA MET A 142 -5.69 -1.07 8.67
C MET A 142 -5.10 -1.80 7.46
N VAL A 143 -5.73 -1.62 6.31
CA VAL A 143 -5.26 -2.11 5.00
C VAL A 143 -4.87 -0.88 4.17
N ILE A 144 -3.60 -0.74 3.87
CA ILE A 144 -3.07 0.36 3.06
C ILE A 144 -2.68 -0.20 1.70
N VAL A 145 -3.26 0.36 0.65
CA VAL A 145 -3.02 -0.06 -0.73
C VAL A 145 -2.19 1.01 -1.43
N ASP A 146 -0.98 0.64 -1.85
CA ASP A 146 -0.13 1.50 -2.69
C ASP A 146 -0.51 1.32 -4.15
N ALA A 147 -1.24 2.30 -4.70
CA ALA A 147 -1.74 2.28 -6.07
C ALA A 147 -0.83 3.05 -7.03
N PRO A 148 -0.85 2.75 -8.33
CA PRO A 148 -0.14 3.54 -9.32
C PRO A 148 -0.68 4.98 -9.40
N PRO A 149 0.09 5.94 -9.98
CA PRO A 149 -0.36 7.31 -10.15
C PRO A 149 -1.63 7.43 -11.00
N VAL A 150 -2.59 8.24 -10.55
CA VAL A 150 -3.88 8.44 -11.27
C VAL A 150 -3.70 9.10 -12.63
N GLY A 151 -2.69 9.94 -12.80
CA GLY A 151 -2.40 10.62 -14.07
C GLY A 151 -1.87 9.71 -15.18
N MET A 152 -1.51 8.49 -14.86
CA MET A 152 -0.86 7.57 -15.80
C MET A 152 -1.71 6.35 -16.16
N VAL A 153 -2.64 5.94 -15.29
CA VAL A 153 -3.37 4.67 -15.44
C VAL A 153 -4.74 4.69 -14.77
N ILE A 154 -5.66 3.94 -15.34
CA ILE A 154 -7.03 3.78 -14.83
C ILE A 154 -7.04 2.94 -13.54
N ASP A 155 -6.04 2.09 -13.34
CA ASP A 155 -5.95 1.15 -12.20
C ASP A 155 -6.22 1.77 -10.83
N ALA A 156 -5.72 3.00 -10.60
CA ALA A 156 -5.88 3.66 -9.31
C ALA A 156 -7.35 3.99 -8.98
N ALA A 157 -8.13 4.38 -9.99
CA ALA A 157 -9.55 4.66 -9.81
C ALA A 157 -10.34 3.38 -9.50
N GLU A 158 -10.01 2.28 -10.15
CA GLU A 158 -10.65 0.98 -9.89
C GLU A 158 -10.30 0.44 -8.51
N ILE A 159 -9.03 0.55 -8.10
CA ILE A 159 -8.60 0.20 -6.74
C ILE A 159 -9.35 1.04 -5.70
N ALA A 160 -9.47 2.35 -5.94
CA ALA A 160 -10.16 3.26 -5.02
C ALA A 160 -11.65 2.90 -4.83
N ALA A 161 -12.30 2.35 -5.85
CA ALA A 161 -13.69 1.90 -5.75
C ALA A 161 -13.91 0.78 -4.72
N PHE A 162 -12.87 0.00 -4.42
CA PHE A 162 -12.90 -1.07 -3.40
C PHE A 162 -12.44 -0.61 -2.01
N CYS A 163 -12.02 0.64 -1.87
CA CYS A 163 -11.49 1.17 -0.62
C CYS A 163 -12.47 2.12 0.06
N ASP A 164 -12.29 2.32 1.37
CA ASP A 164 -13.12 3.19 2.20
C ASP A 164 -12.71 4.66 2.12
N GLY A 165 -11.45 4.91 1.76
CA GLY A 165 -10.90 6.25 1.61
C GLY A 165 -9.68 6.27 0.72
N SER A 166 -9.29 7.47 0.29
CA SER A 166 -8.13 7.69 -0.57
C SER A 166 -7.27 8.85 -0.08
N VAL A 167 -5.98 8.72 -0.27
CA VAL A 167 -4.98 9.76 -0.01
C VAL A 167 -4.27 10.06 -1.32
N LEU A 168 -4.31 11.31 -1.75
CA LEU A 168 -3.58 11.79 -2.92
C LEU A 168 -2.30 12.49 -2.46
N VAL A 169 -1.16 11.96 -2.88
CA VAL A 169 0.15 12.56 -2.65
C VAL A 169 0.50 13.47 -3.81
N LEU A 170 0.83 14.70 -3.50
CA LEU A 170 1.22 15.71 -4.47
C LEU A 170 2.59 16.26 -4.08
N GLU A 171 3.48 16.39 -5.06
CA GLU A 171 4.73 17.13 -4.86
C GLU A 171 4.48 18.63 -4.99
N TYR A 172 4.89 19.37 -3.96
CA TYR A 172 4.78 20.82 -3.96
C TYR A 172 5.97 21.43 -4.72
N ASN A 173 5.70 22.31 -5.66
CA ASN A 173 6.69 23.02 -6.49
C ASN A 173 7.37 22.22 -7.63
N HIS A 174 6.67 21.40 -8.35
CA HIS A 174 7.10 21.07 -9.70
C HIS A 174 6.77 22.24 -10.64
N THR A 175 7.74 23.12 -10.83
CA THR A 175 7.74 24.09 -11.95
C THR A 175 8.33 23.42 -13.17
#